data_eeaf7ddc5af218bca96d21789533b916
#
_entry.id   eeaf7ddc5af218bca96d21789533b916
#
_cell.length_a   1.000
_cell.length_b   1.000
_cell.length_c   1.000
_cell.angle_alpha   90.00
_cell.angle_beta   90.00
_cell.angle_gamma   90.00
#
_symmetry.space_group_name_H-M   'P 1'
#
loop_
_entity.id
_entity.type
_entity.pdbx_description
1 polymer ?
#
loop_
_entity_poly.entity_id
_entity_poly.type
_entity_poly.pdbx_seq_one_letter_code
_entity_poly.pdbx_strand_id
1 'polypeptide(L)'
;MLGALVADAVAMPVHWYYDTRGLDQDYPALDGYTAPKNPHSGSILWRSKYKPRNQRGDILHDQAQYWGQRGIHYHQFLKAGENTINFKLSVELYQLIRENRSYHAEQWLQRYIDRMLQPGWHHDTYLEEYHRAFFDNYAQGKAPLNCGIDDLHIGGLSHVPALLAALEHIRVTELDAQIATATQHVQLTHRNQHVVRATEALCCILAEVQNGNDLRAAIAEHGRAWATPSQLDTWSLFEDRAVIGKHLTMACYLPESFTASLYLCWKYADNFSAGVLANAHCGGDNCHRGVVVGSLLAAANGIDAYWLKELQAVHDLNLSPA
;
A
#
# COMPACT_ATOMS: atom_id res chain seq x y z
N MET A 1 8.84 7.00 -0.92
CA MET A 1 8.53 6.24 0.32
C MET A 1 7.58 7.00 1.25
N LEU A 2 7.99 8.13 1.86
CA LEU A 2 7.19 8.81 2.89
C LEU A 2 5.76 9.14 2.46
N GLY A 3 5.55 9.60 1.22
CA GLY A 3 4.19 9.87 0.72
C GLY A 3 3.27 8.66 0.71
N ALA A 4 3.79 7.46 0.42
CA ALA A 4 3.03 6.22 0.51
C ALA A 4 2.65 5.90 1.96
N LEU A 5 3.57 6.10 2.91
CA LEU A 5 3.31 5.90 4.34
C LEU A 5 2.25 6.89 4.87
N VAL A 6 2.31 8.16 4.43
CA VAL A 6 1.27 9.16 4.76
C VAL A 6 -0.09 8.72 4.22
N ALA A 7 -0.15 8.34 2.93
CA ALA A 7 -1.41 7.96 2.29
C ALA A 7 -2.06 6.72 2.93
N ASP A 8 -1.25 5.73 3.34
CA ASP A 8 -1.73 4.56 4.09
C ASP A 8 -2.29 4.98 5.46
N ALA A 9 -1.52 5.73 6.26
CA ALA A 9 -1.94 6.11 7.61
C ALA A 9 -3.20 7.01 7.62
N VAL A 10 -3.39 7.85 6.58
CA VAL A 10 -4.62 8.65 6.39
C VAL A 10 -5.80 7.76 5.97
N ALA A 11 -5.57 6.77 5.11
CA ALA A 11 -6.60 5.87 4.61
C ALA A 11 -6.98 4.77 5.62
N MET A 12 -6.10 4.41 6.55
CA MET A 12 -6.24 3.29 7.48
C MET A 12 -7.57 3.26 8.25
N PRO A 13 -8.09 4.37 8.83
CA PRO A 13 -9.36 4.33 9.56
C PRO A 13 -10.58 4.06 8.68
N VAL A 14 -10.47 4.29 7.37
CA VAL A 14 -11.54 4.08 6.39
C VAL A 14 -11.21 3.00 5.37
N HIS A 15 -10.23 2.15 5.68
CA HIS A 15 -9.84 1.02 4.85
C HIS A 15 -10.97 -0.01 4.78
N TRP A 16 -11.30 -0.43 3.55
CA TRP A 16 -12.37 -1.36 3.18
C TRP A 16 -13.80 -0.91 3.56
N TYR A 17 -14.03 0.42 3.63
CA TYR A 17 -15.38 0.96 3.56
C TYR A 17 -15.86 0.96 2.11
N TYR A 18 -16.67 -0.03 1.75
CA TYR A 18 -17.31 -0.11 0.42
C TYR A 18 -18.66 0.61 0.36
N ASP A 19 -19.30 0.87 1.51
CA ASP A 19 -20.41 1.81 1.63
C ASP A 19 -19.90 3.17 2.08
N THR A 20 -19.75 4.10 1.13
CA THR A 20 -19.24 5.44 1.40
C THR A 20 -20.18 6.30 2.25
N ARG A 21 -21.48 5.94 2.37
CA ARG A 21 -22.38 6.60 3.31
C ARG A 21 -22.06 6.20 4.75
N GLY A 22 -21.75 4.94 4.96
CA GLY A 22 -21.24 4.47 6.25
C GLY A 22 -19.91 5.14 6.61
N LEU A 23 -19.00 5.32 5.65
CA LEU A 23 -17.77 6.06 5.83
C LEU A 23 -18.03 7.50 6.31
N ASP A 24 -18.93 8.22 5.63
CA ASP A 24 -19.27 9.61 5.99
C ASP A 24 -19.94 9.73 7.36
N GLN A 25 -20.73 8.74 7.76
CA GLN A 25 -21.37 8.69 9.08
C GLN A 25 -20.34 8.43 10.20
N ASP A 26 -19.42 7.50 9.98
CA ASP A 26 -18.42 7.12 10.98
C ASP A 26 -17.27 8.16 11.07
N TYR A 27 -16.94 8.81 9.95
CA TYR A 27 -15.82 9.76 9.84
C TYR A 27 -16.23 11.06 9.11
N PRO A 28 -17.15 11.86 9.68
CA PRO A 28 -17.70 13.04 9.01
C PRO A 28 -16.70 14.19 8.81
N ALA A 29 -15.57 14.15 9.49
CA ALA A 29 -14.50 15.15 9.42
C ALA A 29 -13.13 14.47 9.23
N LEU A 30 -13.03 13.61 8.20
CA LEU A 30 -11.76 12.97 7.84
C LEU A 30 -10.90 13.96 7.05
N ASP A 31 -10.04 14.68 7.74
CA ASP A 31 -9.13 15.71 7.20
C ASP A 31 -7.65 15.46 7.54
N GLY A 32 -7.36 14.34 8.21
CA GLY A 32 -6.02 13.97 8.64
C GLY A 32 -5.95 12.59 9.26
N TYR A 33 -4.93 12.35 10.06
CA TYR A 33 -4.77 11.10 10.78
C TYR A 33 -5.86 10.91 11.82
N THR A 34 -6.53 9.78 11.76
CA THR A 34 -7.63 9.45 12.68
C THR A 34 -7.49 7.99 13.11
N ALA A 35 -7.84 7.69 14.37
CA ALA A 35 -7.86 6.32 14.84
C ALA A 35 -9.10 5.57 14.30
N PRO A 36 -8.99 4.26 14.01
CA PRO A 36 -10.12 3.47 13.58
C PRO A 36 -11.17 3.34 14.71
N LYS A 37 -12.44 3.17 14.33
CA LYS A 37 -13.57 3.07 15.24
C LYS A 37 -14.26 1.72 15.13
N ASN A 38 -14.69 1.18 16.26
CA ASN A 38 -15.66 0.09 16.33
C ASN A 38 -17.04 0.65 16.79
N PRO A 39 -18.16 0.09 16.32
CA PRO A 39 -18.24 -0.97 15.32
C PRO A 39 -17.99 -0.45 13.89
N HIS A 40 -17.32 -1.23 13.05
CA HIS A 40 -17.30 -1.04 11.62
C HIS A 40 -18.47 -1.81 11.00
N SER A 41 -19.55 -1.13 10.67
CA SER A 41 -20.82 -1.75 10.21
C SER A 41 -20.67 -2.55 8.91
N GLY A 42 -19.78 -2.11 8.00
CA GLY A 42 -19.50 -2.77 6.73
C GLY A 42 -18.47 -3.91 6.81
N SER A 43 -17.89 -4.18 7.98
CA SER A 43 -16.88 -5.22 8.11
C SER A 43 -17.43 -6.60 7.75
N ILE A 44 -16.70 -7.31 6.87
CA ILE A 44 -17.00 -8.70 6.50
C ILE A 44 -16.16 -9.73 7.26
N LEU A 45 -15.42 -9.30 8.29
CA LEU A 45 -14.53 -10.16 9.08
C LEU A 45 -15.30 -11.35 9.70
N TRP A 46 -16.59 -11.17 10.01
CA TRP A 46 -17.46 -12.22 10.51
C TRP A 46 -17.68 -13.39 9.54
N ARG A 47 -17.44 -13.20 8.24
CA ARG A 47 -17.49 -14.26 7.21
C ARG A 47 -16.17 -14.98 7.06
N SER A 48 -15.09 -14.39 7.56
CA SER A 48 -13.74 -14.90 7.42
C SER A 48 -13.43 -15.92 8.51
N LYS A 49 -12.62 -16.93 8.15
CA LYS A 49 -12.11 -17.93 9.07
C LYS A 49 -10.59 -17.92 8.98
N TYR A 50 -9.96 -17.91 10.14
CA TYR A 50 -8.52 -18.07 10.24
C TYR A 50 -8.19 -19.34 10.99
N LYS A 51 -7.43 -20.22 10.36
CA LYS A 51 -6.96 -21.46 10.96
C LYS A 51 -5.58 -21.78 10.38
N PRO A 52 -4.50 -21.35 11.03
CA PRO A 52 -3.15 -21.66 10.56
C PRO A 52 -2.91 -23.17 10.63
N ARG A 53 -2.14 -23.69 9.68
CA ARG A 53 -1.78 -25.12 9.59
C ARG A 53 -0.98 -25.58 10.80
N ASN A 54 -0.06 -24.77 11.25
CA ASN A 54 0.79 -24.95 12.41
C ASN A 54 1.40 -23.59 12.83
N GLN A 55 2.28 -23.57 13.81
CA GLN A 55 2.93 -22.33 14.29
C GLN A 55 3.69 -21.56 13.21
N ARG A 56 4.23 -22.23 12.17
CA ARG A 56 4.90 -21.56 11.04
C ARG A 56 3.93 -20.82 10.11
N GLY A 57 2.62 -21.05 10.24
CA GLY A 57 1.58 -20.36 9.49
C GLY A 57 0.79 -19.37 10.34
N ASP A 58 1.08 -19.27 11.64
CA ASP A 58 0.34 -18.38 12.53
C ASP A 58 0.91 -16.96 12.52
N ILE A 59 0.26 -16.08 11.74
CA ILE A 59 0.66 -14.70 11.55
C ILE A 59 -0.34 -13.69 12.14
N LEU A 60 -1.48 -14.17 12.68
CA LEU A 60 -2.45 -13.31 13.36
C LEU A 60 -2.32 -13.36 14.87
N HIS A 61 -1.77 -14.44 15.42
CA HIS A 61 -1.56 -14.59 16.85
C HIS A 61 -2.86 -14.28 17.64
N ASP A 62 -2.78 -13.39 18.62
CA ASP A 62 -3.92 -12.96 19.42
C ASP A 62 -5.04 -12.26 18.62
N GLN A 63 -4.73 -11.74 17.42
CA GLN A 63 -5.72 -11.10 16.55
C GLN A 63 -6.69 -12.14 15.93
N ALA A 64 -6.31 -13.40 15.86
CA ALA A 64 -7.13 -14.48 15.32
C ALA A 64 -8.48 -14.62 16.03
N GLN A 65 -8.57 -14.25 17.32
CA GLN A 65 -9.79 -14.33 18.12
C GLN A 65 -10.94 -13.45 17.62
N TYR A 66 -10.64 -12.38 16.86
CA TYR A 66 -11.63 -11.45 16.31
C TYR A 66 -12.25 -11.92 15.00
N TRP A 67 -11.64 -12.92 14.34
CA TRP A 67 -12.18 -13.50 13.12
C TRP A 67 -13.48 -14.24 13.40
N GLY A 68 -14.47 -14.05 12.53
CA GLY A 68 -15.82 -14.55 12.71
C GLY A 68 -16.75 -13.62 13.52
N GLN A 69 -16.22 -12.51 14.06
CA GLN A 69 -17.00 -11.53 14.83
C GLN A 69 -17.51 -10.39 13.93
N ARG A 70 -18.69 -9.84 14.28
CA ARG A 70 -19.31 -8.70 13.55
C ARG A 70 -18.82 -7.36 14.11
N GLY A 71 -18.79 -6.36 13.22
CA GLY A 71 -18.54 -4.98 13.62
C GLY A 71 -17.09 -4.71 14.04
N ILE A 72 -16.17 -5.62 13.77
CA ILE A 72 -14.74 -5.45 14.09
C ILE A 72 -14.06 -4.72 12.96
N HIS A 73 -13.38 -3.61 13.27
CA HIS A 73 -12.55 -2.90 12.34
C HIS A 73 -11.27 -3.70 12.02
N TYR A 74 -10.86 -3.73 10.78
CA TYR A 74 -9.69 -4.50 10.30
C TYR A 74 -8.37 -4.07 10.95
N HIS A 75 -8.30 -2.82 11.43
CA HIS A 75 -7.14 -2.18 12.05
C HIS A 75 -7.45 -1.63 13.45
N GLN A 76 -8.38 -2.22 14.19
CA GLN A 76 -8.98 -1.68 15.43
C GLN A 76 -7.97 -1.27 16.52
N PHE A 77 -6.75 -1.78 16.49
CA PHE A 77 -5.73 -1.50 17.51
C PHE A 77 -4.66 -0.50 17.03
N LEU A 78 -4.72 -0.06 15.78
CA LEU A 78 -3.82 0.97 15.30
C LEU A 78 -4.26 2.35 15.81
N LYS A 79 -3.29 3.23 16.00
CA LYS A 79 -3.50 4.62 16.39
C LYS A 79 -3.49 5.54 15.18
N ALA A 80 -3.96 6.76 15.35
CA ALA A 80 -3.79 7.81 14.34
C ALA A 80 -2.30 7.98 14.00
N GLY A 81 -1.99 8.03 12.70
CA GLY A 81 -0.61 8.12 12.20
C GLY A 81 0.19 6.82 12.17
N GLU A 82 -0.38 5.70 12.65
CA GLU A 82 0.23 4.38 12.46
C GLU A 82 -0.06 3.82 11.07
N ASN A 83 0.88 3.04 10.56
CA ASN A 83 0.77 2.36 9.28
C ASN A 83 0.22 0.94 9.43
N THR A 84 -0.50 0.48 8.40
CA THR A 84 -0.95 -0.91 8.27
C THR A 84 0.25 -1.85 8.04
N ILE A 85 0.02 -3.16 8.18
CA ILE A 85 1.07 -4.18 8.13
C ILE A 85 1.97 -4.09 6.89
N ASN A 86 1.39 -3.86 5.71
CA ASN A 86 2.15 -3.79 4.46
C ASN A 86 3.16 -2.64 4.47
N PHE A 87 2.81 -1.54 5.08
CA PHE A 87 3.68 -0.37 5.16
C PHE A 87 4.66 -0.45 6.34
N LYS A 88 4.32 -1.16 7.40
CA LYS A 88 5.30 -1.58 8.42
C LYS A 88 6.38 -2.47 7.81
N LEU A 89 5.99 -3.41 6.95
CA LEU A 89 6.92 -4.25 6.19
C LEU A 89 7.77 -3.42 5.19
N SER A 90 7.19 -2.36 4.61
CA SER A 90 7.95 -1.43 3.75
C SER A 90 9.07 -0.72 4.54
N VAL A 91 8.80 -0.32 5.78
CA VAL A 91 9.81 0.27 6.68
C VAL A 91 10.91 -0.74 7.01
N GLU A 92 10.55 -1.97 7.34
CA GLU A 92 11.51 -3.06 7.61
C GLU A 92 12.39 -3.36 6.40
N LEU A 93 11.83 -3.38 5.19
CA LEU A 93 12.58 -3.56 3.96
C LEU A 93 13.60 -2.43 3.75
N TYR A 94 13.16 -1.19 3.92
CA TYR A 94 14.03 -0.02 3.79
C TYR A 94 15.18 -0.07 4.78
N GLN A 95 14.91 -0.38 6.06
CA GLN A 95 15.92 -0.53 7.10
C GLN A 95 16.91 -1.64 6.79
N LEU A 96 16.42 -2.83 6.41
CA LEU A 96 17.25 -3.98 6.08
C LEU A 96 18.26 -3.67 4.98
N ILE A 97 17.82 -3.01 3.89
CA ILE A 97 18.70 -2.66 2.77
C ILE A 97 19.75 -1.61 3.21
N ARG A 98 19.35 -0.64 4.02
CA ARG A 98 20.28 0.37 4.57
C ARG A 98 21.34 -0.25 5.47
N GLU A 99 20.93 -1.16 6.36
CA GLU A 99 21.81 -1.87 7.29
C GLU A 99 22.85 -2.72 6.53
N ASN A 100 22.38 -3.49 5.55
CA ASN A 100 23.22 -4.42 4.78
C ASN A 100 23.96 -3.76 3.62
N ARG A 101 23.60 -2.55 3.22
CA ARG A 101 24.06 -1.84 2.02
C ARG A 101 23.94 -2.66 0.74
N SER A 102 22.96 -3.57 0.71
CA SER A 102 22.65 -4.44 -0.43
C SER A 102 21.24 -4.97 -0.30
N TYR A 103 20.63 -5.35 -1.43
CA TYR A 103 19.36 -6.04 -1.46
C TYR A 103 19.59 -7.52 -1.81
N HIS A 104 19.01 -8.42 -1.01
CA HIS A 104 18.98 -9.86 -1.26
C HIS A 104 17.60 -10.42 -0.90
N ALA A 105 16.96 -11.07 -1.87
CA ALA A 105 15.60 -11.60 -1.72
C ALA A 105 15.48 -12.58 -0.54
N GLU A 106 16.46 -13.45 -0.33
CA GLU A 106 16.46 -14.43 0.77
C GLU A 106 16.53 -13.75 2.14
N GLN A 107 17.34 -12.69 2.26
CA GLN A 107 17.46 -11.94 3.52
C GLN A 107 16.17 -11.17 3.81
N TRP A 108 15.53 -10.61 2.78
CA TRP A 108 14.23 -9.99 2.92
C TRP A 108 13.16 -11.02 3.35
N LEU A 109 13.08 -12.15 2.67
CA LEU A 109 12.11 -13.20 3.02
C LEU A 109 12.31 -13.72 4.44
N GLN A 110 13.58 -13.85 4.89
CA GLN A 110 13.84 -14.22 6.28
C GLN A 110 13.34 -13.13 7.24
N ARG A 111 13.63 -11.85 7.00
CA ARG A 111 13.12 -10.72 7.80
C ARG A 111 11.58 -10.69 7.81
N TYR A 112 10.94 -10.87 6.66
CA TYR A 112 9.49 -10.93 6.52
C TYR A 112 8.89 -12.07 7.37
N ILE A 113 9.46 -13.27 7.28
CA ILE A 113 9.03 -14.44 8.06
C ILE A 113 9.20 -14.18 9.56
N ASP A 114 10.38 -13.72 9.98
CA ASP A 114 10.70 -13.48 11.39
C ASP A 114 9.72 -12.45 12.00
N ARG A 115 9.46 -11.35 11.29
CA ARG A 115 8.54 -10.30 11.74
C ARG A 115 7.10 -10.78 11.83
N MET A 116 6.61 -11.43 10.79
CA MET A 116 5.23 -11.92 10.76
C MET A 116 4.95 -13.02 11.79
N LEU A 117 5.95 -13.83 12.12
CA LEU A 117 5.83 -14.89 13.13
C LEU A 117 6.16 -14.40 14.55
N GLN A 118 6.56 -13.14 14.72
CA GLN A 118 6.85 -12.56 16.04
C GLN A 118 5.55 -12.06 16.68
N PRO A 119 5.04 -12.67 17.77
CA PRO A 119 3.86 -12.19 18.47
C PRO A 119 4.01 -10.73 18.90
N GLY A 120 2.98 -9.92 18.68
CA GLY A 120 2.95 -8.52 19.08
C GLY A 120 3.76 -7.56 18.22
N TRP A 121 4.41 -8.03 17.13
CA TRP A 121 5.11 -7.14 16.21
C TRP A 121 4.13 -6.27 15.41
N HIS A 122 2.98 -6.80 15.02
CA HIS A 122 1.87 -6.02 14.44
C HIS A 122 0.58 -6.21 15.23
N HIS A 123 -0.37 -5.29 15.02
CA HIS A 123 -1.69 -5.28 15.67
C HIS A 123 -2.84 -5.25 14.67
N ASP A 124 -2.57 -5.50 13.38
CA ASP A 124 -3.62 -5.62 12.37
C ASP A 124 -4.51 -6.83 12.66
N THR A 125 -5.82 -6.61 12.69
CA THR A 125 -6.80 -7.66 12.96
C THR A 125 -7.10 -8.49 11.72
N TYR A 126 -6.87 -7.93 10.53
CA TYR A 126 -7.01 -8.63 9.26
C TYR A 126 -5.70 -8.57 8.47
N LEU A 127 -5.38 -9.68 7.83
CA LEU A 127 -4.27 -9.80 6.88
C LEU A 127 -4.82 -10.31 5.55
N GLU A 128 -4.30 -9.77 4.46
CA GLU A 128 -4.70 -10.10 3.10
C GLU A 128 -4.40 -11.56 2.75
N GLU A 129 -5.09 -12.06 1.73
CA GLU A 129 -5.00 -13.48 1.33
C GLU A 129 -3.59 -13.88 0.92
N TYR A 130 -2.86 -13.01 0.23
CA TYR A 130 -1.49 -13.33 -0.21
C TYR A 130 -0.52 -13.54 0.97
N HIS A 131 -0.67 -12.82 2.09
CA HIS A 131 0.09 -13.12 3.30
C HIS A 131 -0.27 -14.49 3.85
N ARG A 132 -1.57 -14.75 4.03
CA ARG A 132 -2.05 -16.03 4.58
C ARG A 132 -1.66 -17.22 3.72
N ALA A 133 -1.74 -17.09 2.40
CA ALA A 133 -1.36 -18.13 1.45
C ALA A 133 0.16 -18.34 1.42
N PHE A 134 0.97 -17.28 1.48
CA PHE A 134 2.42 -17.39 1.61
C PHE A 134 2.78 -18.21 2.84
N PHE A 135 2.19 -17.89 4.00
CA PHE A 135 2.49 -18.59 5.26
C PHE A 135 1.88 -19.99 5.33
N ASP A 136 0.77 -20.27 4.65
CA ASP A 136 0.30 -21.65 4.50
C ASP A 136 1.27 -22.49 3.66
N ASN A 137 1.79 -21.95 2.57
CA ASN A 137 2.84 -22.59 1.77
C ASN A 137 4.13 -22.82 2.58
N TYR A 138 4.55 -21.82 3.37
CA TYR A 138 5.70 -21.93 4.25
C TYR A 138 5.49 -22.99 5.35
N ALA A 139 4.30 -23.05 5.93
CA ALA A 139 3.92 -24.05 6.92
C ALA A 139 3.85 -25.49 6.37
N GLN A 140 3.65 -25.62 5.04
CA GLN A 140 3.75 -26.91 4.31
C GLN A 140 5.21 -27.35 4.08
N GLY A 141 6.20 -26.50 4.38
CA GLY A 141 7.61 -26.78 4.20
C GLY A 141 8.19 -26.35 2.86
N LYS A 142 7.47 -25.52 2.07
CA LYS A 142 8.06 -24.93 0.86
C LYS A 142 9.18 -23.97 1.23
N ALA A 143 10.19 -23.90 0.37
CA ALA A 143 11.25 -22.89 0.52
C ALA A 143 10.64 -21.48 0.40
N PRO A 144 11.11 -20.47 1.17
CA PRO A 144 10.56 -19.12 1.16
C PRO A 144 10.38 -18.52 -0.24
N LEU A 145 11.39 -18.67 -1.10
CA LEU A 145 11.33 -18.25 -2.51
C LEU A 145 10.19 -18.87 -3.31
N ASN A 146 9.57 -19.96 -2.82
CA ASN A 146 8.48 -20.67 -3.50
C ASN A 146 7.13 -20.53 -2.81
N CYS A 147 7.00 -19.63 -1.84
CA CYS A 147 5.77 -19.44 -1.07
C CYS A 147 4.78 -18.45 -1.68
N GLY A 148 5.24 -17.54 -2.56
CA GLY A 148 4.36 -16.58 -3.25
C GLY A 148 3.35 -17.27 -4.16
N ILE A 149 2.21 -16.61 -4.39
CA ILE A 149 1.07 -17.11 -5.16
C ILE A 149 0.80 -16.23 -6.41
N ASP A 150 0.00 -16.71 -7.31
CA ASP A 150 -0.56 -15.91 -8.40
C ASP A 150 -1.69 -15.04 -7.83
N ASP A 151 -1.39 -13.78 -7.54
CA ASP A 151 -2.34 -12.82 -6.99
C ASP A 151 -2.20 -11.48 -7.72
N LEU A 152 -3.34 -10.89 -8.09
CA LEU A 152 -3.41 -9.59 -8.78
C LEU A 152 -3.82 -8.44 -7.85
N HIS A 153 -3.60 -8.61 -6.56
CA HIS A 153 -3.85 -7.58 -5.56
C HIS A 153 -2.84 -6.44 -5.67
N ILE A 154 -3.31 -5.18 -5.69
CA ILE A 154 -2.45 -3.98 -5.75
C ILE A 154 -1.48 -3.88 -4.56
N GLY A 155 -1.77 -4.57 -3.46
CA GLY A 155 -0.88 -4.69 -2.30
C GLY A 155 0.53 -5.18 -2.64
N GLY A 156 0.70 -5.87 -3.78
CA GLY A 156 2.03 -6.22 -4.30
C GLY A 156 2.95 -5.02 -4.54
N LEU A 157 2.38 -3.83 -4.76
CA LEU A 157 3.13 -2.58 -4.95
C LEU A 157 3.56 -1.91 -3.64
N SER A 158 3.07 -2.35 -2.48
CA SER A 158 3.25 -1.63 -1.20
C SER A 158 4.70 -1.38 -0.84
N HIS A 159 5.59 -2.29 -1.20
CA HIS A 159 7.00 -2.17 -0.90
C HIS A 159 7.82 -1.37 -1.94
N VAL A 160 7.28 -1.16 -3.14
CA VAL A 160 8.04 -0.58 -4.27
C VAL A 160 8.65 0.78 -3.95
N PRO A 161 7.90 1.77 -3.41
CA PRO A 161 8.50 3.07 -3.11
C PRO A 161 9.59 3.03 -2.02
N ALA A 162 9.47 2.11 -1.06
CA ALA A 162 10.47 1.92 -0.01
C ALA A 162 11.73 1.23 -0.56
N LEU A 163 11.54 0.24 -1.42
CA LEU A 163 12.63 -0.45 -2.12
C LEU A 163 13.43 0.52 -2.99
N LEU A 164 12.76 1.32 -3.82
CA LEU A 164 13.43 2.32 -4.67
C LEU A 164 14.23 3.33 -3.84
N ALA A 165 13.63 3.88 -2.78
CA ALA A 165 14.32 4.82 -1.89
C ALA A 165 15.53 4.17 -1.19
N ALA A 166 15.45 2.90 -0.84
CA ALA A 166 16.57 2.17 -0.27
C ALA A 166 17.68 1.88 -1.29
N LEU A 167 17.32 1.53 -2.53
CA LEU A 167 18.26 1.32 -3.63
C LEU A 167 19.03 2.60 -3.96
N GLU A 168 18.34 3.74 -4.04
CA GLU A 168 18.98 5.05 -4.19
C GLU A 168 19.97 5.36 -3.05
N HIS A 169 19.55 5.08 -1.82
CA HIS A 169 20.40 5.29 -0.64
C HIS A 169 21.71 4.49 -0.72
N ILE A 170 21.69 3.29 -1.28
CA ILE A 170 22.87 2.44 -1.48
C ILE A 170 23.53 2.66 -2.85
N ARG A 171 23.13 3.71 -3.60
CA ARG A 171 23.65 4.15 -4.89
C ARG A 171 23.40 3.19 -6.07
N VAL A 172 22.29 2.46 -6.03
CA VAL A 172 21.74 1.76 -7.20
C VAL A 172 20.77 2.73 -7.90
N THR A 173 21.29 3.51 -8.84
CA THR A 173 20.57 4.63 -9.47
C THR A 173 20.13 4.35 -10.91
N GLU A 174 20.66 3.28 -11.53
CA GLU A 174 20.27 2.87 -12.87
C GLU A 174 18.82 2.36 -12.89
N LEU A 175 17.96 2.99 -13.68
CA LEU A 175 16.52 2.70 -13.72
C LEU A 175 16.24 1.24 -14.06
N ASP A 176 16.93 0.68 -15.06
CA ASP A 176 16.76 -0.73 -15.43
C ASP A 176 17.09 -1.69 -14.28
N ALA A 177 18.12 -1.38 -13.48
CA ALA A 177 18.47 -2.16 -12.31
C ALA A 177 17.43 -2.04 -11.19
N GLN A 178 16.88 -0.85 -10.99
CA GLN A 178 15.79 -0.60 -10.05
C GLN A 178 14.53 -1.35 -10.45
N ILE A 179 14.12 -1.28 -11.72
CA ILE A 179 12.96 -2.01 -12.27
C ILE A 179 13.15 -3.52 -12.12
N ALA A 180 14.31 -4.04 -12.53
CA ALA A 180 14.61 -5.47 -12.40
C ALA A 180 14.52 -5.95 -10.95
N THR A 181 15.07 -5.17 -10.00
CA THR A 181 15.02 -5.50 -8.58
C THR A 181 13.58 -5.43 -8.04
N ALA A 182 12.82 -4.38 -8.40
CA ALA A 182 11.44 -4.20 -7.95
C ALA A 182 10.51 -5.30 -8.50
N THR A 183 10.63 -5.65 -9.77
CA THR A 183 9.83 -6.72 -10.39
C THR A 183 10.15 -8.10 -9.83
N GLN A 184 11.41 -8.37 -9.51
CA GLN A 184 11.78 -9.60 -8.79
C GLN A 184 11.22 -9.61 -7.36
N HIS A 185 11.29 -8.47 -6.66
CA HIS A 185 10.79 -8.33 -5.30
C HIS A 185 9.28 -8.61 -5.19
N VAL A 186 8.47 -7.98 -6.04
CA VAL A 186 7.00 -8.16 -5.99
C VAL A 186 6.60 -9.61 -6.29
N GLN A 187 7.36 -10.32 -7.10
CA GLN A 187 7.12 -11.72 -7.43
C GLN A 187 7.43 -12.70 -6.27
N LEU A 188 8.06 -12.24 -5.20
CA LEU A 188 8.25 -13.04 -3.99
C LEU A 188 6.91 -13.39 -3.33
N THR A 189 5.91 -12.54 -3.48
CA THR A 189 4.56 -12.71 -2.93
C THR A 189 3.48 -12.78 -4.01
N HIS A 190 3.58 -11.96 -5.07
CA HIS A 190 2.56 -11.80 -6.13
C HIS A 190 3.15 -12.19 -7.49
N ARG A 191 2.93 -13.45 -7.92
CA ARG A 191 3.46 -14.00 -9.19
C ARG A 191 2.52 -13.75 -10.37
N ASN A 192 2.08 -12.50 -10.51
CA ASN A 192 1.12 -12.09 -11.53
C ASN A 192 1.69 -11.03 -12.46
N GLN A 193 1.46 -11.18 -13.79
CA GLN A 193 1.98 -10.27 -14.80
C GLN A 193 1.38 -8.85 -14.70
N HIS A 194 0.16 -8.70 -14.20
CA HIS A 194 -0.41 -7.36 -13.96
C HIS A 194 0.35 -6.61 -12.86
N VAL A 195 0.76 -7.32 -11.79
CA VAL A 195 1.58 -6.72 -10.73
C VAL A 195 2.95 -6.31 -11.25
N VAL A 196 3.59 -7.17 -12.05
CA VAL A 196 4.89 -6.86 -12.68
C VAL A 196 4.78 -5.60 -13.55
N ARG A 197 3.81 -5.54 -14.46
CA ARG A 197 3.61 -4.37 -15.34
C ARG A 197 3.28 -3.10 -14.59
N ALA A 198 2.47 -3.19 -13.52
CA ALA A 198 2.16 -2.03 -12.68
C ALA A 198 3.40 -1.55 -11.91
N THR A 199 4.26 -2.47 -11.48
CA THR A 199 5.56 -2.15 -10.86
C THR A 199 6.47 -1.41 -11.82
N GLU A 200 6.63 -1.90 -13.06
CA GLU A 200 7.42 -1.26 -14.11
C GLU A 200 6.95 0.17 -14.36
N ALA A 201 5.63 0.34 -14.56
CA ALA A 201 5.04 1.65 -14.80
C ALA A 201 5.23 2.61 -13.61
N LEU A 202 5.03 2.13 -12.37
CA LEU A 202 5.24 2.93 -11.17
C LEU A 202 6.70 3.38 -11.05
N CYS A 203 7.66 2.50 -11.31
CA CYS A 203 9.09 2.84 -11.30
C CYS A 203 9.42 3.90 -12.35
N CYS A 204 8.95 3.74 -13.59
CA CYS A 204 9.17 4.70 -14.67
C CYS A 204 8.56 6.07 -14.35
N ILE A 205 7.31 6.14 -13.90
CA ILE A 205 6.65 7.39 -13.54
C ILE A 205 7.40 8.09 -12.39
N LEU A 206 7.79 7.35 -11.36
CA LEU A 206 8.56 7.91 -10.25
C LEU A 206 9.90 8.48 -10.69
N ALA A 207 10.63 7.76 -11.55
CA ALA A 207 11.93 8.21 -12.09
C ALA A 207 11.78 9.50 -12.90
N GLU A 208 10.78 9.58 -13.78
CA GLU A 208 10.51 10.79 -14.58
C GLU A 208 10.22 11.99 -13.69
N VAL A 209 9.33 11.82 -12.69
CA VAL A 209 8.96 12.91 -11.78
C VAL A 209 10.14 13.34 -10.90
N GLN A 210 10.96 12.40 -10.43
CA GLN A 210 12.17 12.69 -9.65
C GLN A 210 13.23 13.44 -10.49
N ASN A 211 13.24 13.22 -11.82
CA ASN A 211 14.07 13.97 -12.75
C ASN A 211 13.52 15.36 -13.09
N GLY A 212 12.40 15.77 -12.48
CA GLY A 212 11.78 17.08 -12.64
C GLY A 212 10.76 17.17 -13.77
N ASN A 213 10.35 16.05 -14.36
CA ASN A 213 9.31 16.02 -15.37
C ASN A 213 7.91 16.17 -14.73
N ASP A 214 6.97 16.70 -15.51
CA ASP A 214 5.58 16.87 -15.08
C ASP A 214 4.89 15.52 -14.83
N LEU A 215 4.14 15.40 -13.71
CA LEU A 215 3.49 14.14 -13.32
C LEU A 215 2.46 13.67 -14.35
N ARG A 216 1.65 14.58 -14.93
CA ARG A 216 0.66 14.21 -15.96
C ARG A 216 1.36 13.75 -17.23
N ALA A 217 2.48 14.37 -17.61
CA ALA A 217 3.28 13.93 -18.76
C ALA A 217 3.84 12.51 -18.51
N ALA A 218 4.42 12.26 -17.35
CA ALA A 218 4.94 10.93 -16.98
C ALA A 218 3.84 9.85 -16.96
N ILE A 219 2.65 10.16 -16.43
CA ILE A 219 1.50 9.26 -16.49
C ILE A 219 1.03 9.04 -17.92
N ALA A 220 0.99 10.08 -18.77
CA ALA A 220 0.59 9.96 -20.18
C ALA A 220 1.51 9.04 -20.97
N GLU A 221 2.78 8.98 -20.63
CA GLU A 221 3.78 8.12 -21.28
C GLU A 221 3.73 6.70 -20.73
N HIS A 222 3.93 6.52 -19.42
CA HIS A 222 4.13 5.20 -18.81
C HIS A 222 2.84 4.58 -18.27
N GLY A 223 1.79 5.37 -18.02
CA GLY A 223 0.47 4.93 -17.55
C GLY A 223 -0.54 4.60 -18.67
N ARG A 224 -0.18 4.85 -19.94
CA ARG A 224 -1.09 4.78 -21.10
C ARG A 224 -1.76 3.41 -21.31
N ALA A 225 -1.13 2.34 -20.85
CA ALA A 225 -1.70 0.99 -20.93
C ALA A 225 -2.92 0.80 -20.01
N TRP A 226 -3.10 1.64 -18.99
CA TRP A 226 -4.21 1.60 -18.04
C TRP A 226 -5.28 2.65 -18.34
N ALA A 227 -4.90 3.86 -18.71
CA ALA A 227 -5.82 4.90 -19.13
C ALA A 227 -5.13 5.90 -20.06
N THR A 228 -5.86 6.40 -21.04
CA THR A 228 -5.40 7.47 -21.91
C THR A 228 -5.57 8.83 -21.22
N PRO A 229 -4.74 9.85 -21.56
CA PRO A 229 -4.94 11.22 -21.06
C PRO A 229 -6.38 11.74 -21.23
N SER A 230 -6.99 11.51 -22.38
CA SER A 230 -8.37 11.94 -22.65
C SER A 230 -9.40 11.28 -21.72
N GLN A 231 -9.19 10.01 -21.33
CA GLN A 231 -10.03 9.34 -20.34
C GLN A 231 -9.83 9.96 -18.95
N LEU A 232 -8.58 10.20 -18.55
CA LEU A 232 -8.25 10.81 -17.26
C LEU A 232 -8.79 12.24 -17.16
N ASP A 233 -8.69 13.05 -18.22
CA ASP A 233 -9.30 14.36 -18.29
C ASP A 233 -10.83 14.30 -18.15
N THR A 234 -11.47 13.38 -18.89
CA THR A 234 -12.91 13.19 -18.82
C THR A 234 -13.36 12.82 -17.42
N TRP A 235 -12.69 11.85 -16.78
CA TRP A 235 -13.02 11.43 -15.41
C TRP A 235 -12.77 12.53 -14.39
N SER A 236 -11.80 13.42 -14.62
CA SER A 236 -11.49 14.54 -13.72
C SER A 236 -12.62 15.57 -13.61
N LEU A 237 -13.57 15.55 -14.53
CA LEU A 237 -14.77 16.39 -14.48
C LEU A 237 -15.86 15.86 -13.52
N PHE A 238 -15.73 14.62 -13.05
CA PHE A 238 -16.71 13.99 -12.16
C PHE A 238 -16.22 13.96 -10.70
N GLU A 239 -17.17 13.71 -9.80
CA GLU A 239 -16.87 13.40 -8.40
C GLU A 239 -16.05 12.10 -8.29
N ASP A 240 -15.05 12.08 -7.40
CA ASP A 240 -14.13 10.94 -7.29
C ASP A 240 -14.85 9.61 -7.00
N ARG A 241 -15.85 9.64 -6.13
CA ARG A 241 -16.68 8.45 -5.83
C ARG A 241 -17.59 8.03 -6.99
N ALA A 242 -17.85 8.91 -7.93
CA ALA A 242 -18.54 8.54 -9.16
C ALA A 242 -17.58 7.84 -10.13
N VAL A 243 -16.33 8.23 -10.17
CA VAL A 243 -15.29 7.55 -10.95
C VAL A 243 -14.90 6.24 -10.27
N ILE A 244 -14.43 6.31 -9.02
CA ILE A 244 -14.05 5.15 -8.22
C ILE A 244 -15.31 4.59 -7.54
N GLY A 245 -15.83 3.51 -8.07
CA GLY A 245 -17.06 2.84 -7.64
C GLY A 245 -18.10 2.64 -8.73
N LYS A 246 -18.07 3.44 -9.83
CA LYS A 246 -18.96 3.25 -10.99
C LYS A 246 -18.23 3.00 -12.29
N HIS A 247 -17.15 3.74 -12.56
CA HIS A 247 -16.32 3.55 -13.76
C HIS A 247 -15.13 2.65 -13.49
N LEU A 248 -14.54 2.77 -12.30
CA LEU A 248 -13.43 1.97 -11.81
C LEU A 248 -13.82 1.28 -10.51
N THR A 249 -13.13 0.19 -10.17
CA THR A 249 -13.41 -0.55 -8.94
C THR A 249 -12.88 0.17 -7.70
N MET A 250 -13.59 0.01 -6.58
CA MET A 250 -13.09 0.30 -5.23
C MET A 250 -12.22 -0.84 -4.68
N ALA A 251 -12.24 -2.02 -5.34
CA ALA A 251 -11.53 -3.19 -4.87
C ALA A 251 -10.03 -3.14 -5.20
N CYS A 252 -9.32 -4.12 -4.67
CA CYS A 252 -7.85 -4.21 -4.70
C CYS A 252 -7.27 -4.78 -6.00
N TYR A 253 -8.09 -5.19 -6.97
CA TYR A 253 -7.62 -5.98 -8.10
C TYR A 253 -7.12 -5.14 -9.26
N LEU A 254 -5.92 -5.48 -9.77
CA LEU A 254 -5.36 -4.98 -11.01
C LEU A 254 -6.13 -5.55 -12.21
N PRO A 255 -6.25 -4.82 -13.31
CA PRO A 255 -5.62 -3.52 -13.59
C PRO A 255 -6.37 -2.29 -13.04
N GLU A 256 -7.66 -2.41 -12.69
CA GLU A 256 -8.52 -1.26 -12.39
C GLU A 256 -8.09 -0.46 -11.15
N SER A 257 -7.58 -1.13 -10.10
CA SER A 257 -7.10 -0.44 -8.89
C SER A 257 -5.88 0.46 -9.17
N PHE A 258 -4.98 0.06 -10.06
CA PHE A 258 -3.88 0.89 -10.51
C PHE A 258 -4.37 2.06 -11.38
N THR A 259 -5.33 1.79 -12.29
CA THR A 259 -5.99 2.84 -13.07
C THR A 259 -6.65 3.89 -12.18
N ALA A 260 -7.35 3.46 -11.12
CA ALA A 260 -7.96 4.35 -10.13
C ALA A 260 -6.91 5.20 -9.39
N SER A 261 -5.75 4.63 -9.11
CA SER A 261 -4.63 5.37 -8.51
C SER A 261 -4.08 6.44 -9.46
N LEU A 262 -3.84 6.08 -10.73
CA LEU A 262 -3.36 7.03 -11.75
C LEU A 262 -4.39 8.14 -12.00
N TYR A 263 -5.68 7.84 -11.96
CA TYR A 263 -6.73 8.86 -12.05
C TYR A 263 -6.62 9.90 -10.94
N LEU A 264 -6.47 9.48 -9.68
CA LEU A 264 -6.30 10.40 -8.57
C LEU A 264 -5.00 11.23 -8.70
N CYS A 265 -3.91 10.58 -9.11
CA CYS A 265 -2.66 11.29 -9.38
C CYS A 265 -2.79 12.33 -10.49
N TRP A 266 -3.54 12.03 -11.55
CA TRP A 266 -3.81 12.94 -12.66
C TRP A 266 -4.62 14.15 -12.22
N LYS A 267 -5.74 13.91 -11.52
CA LYS A 267 -6.65 14.95 -11.06
C LYS A 267 -6.00 15.89 -10.05
N TYR A 268 -5.25 15.34 -9.12
CA TYR A 268 -4.61 16.06 -8.02
C TYR A 268 -3.10 16.24 -8.20
N ALA A 269 -2.60 16.27 -9.43
CA ALA A 269 -1.16 16.29 -9.73
C ALA A 269 -0.40 17.41 -9.04
N ASP A 270 -1.07 18.52 -8.75
CA ASP A 270 -0.47 19.73 -8.17
C ASP A 270 -0.75 19.89 -6.66
N ASN A 271 -1.34 18.86 -6.00
CA ASN A 271 -1.72 18.97 -4.59
C ASN A 271 -1.71 17.61 -3.88
N PHE A 272 -0.61 17.34 -3.18
CA PHE A 272 -0.41 16.12 -2.40
C PHE A 272 -1.54 15.87 -1.39
N SER A 273 -1.82 16.86 -0.54
CA SER A 273 -2.78 16.71 0.56
C SER A 273 -4.20 16.44 0.04
N ALA A 274 -4.63 17.17 -0.99
CA ALA A 274 -5.94 16.95 -1.59
C ALA A 274 -6.07 15.55 -2.22
N GLY A 275 -5.03 15.06 -2.90
CA GLY A 275 -5.05 13.73 -3.52
C GLY A 275 -5.06 12.59 -2.49
N VAL A 276 -4.30 12.71 -1.41
CA VAL A 276 -4.28 11.72 -0.31
C VAL A 276 -5.64 11.67 0.39
N LEU A 277 -6.24 12.81 0.69
CA LEU A 277 -7.58 12.87 1.29
C LEU A 277 -8.66 12.36 0.34
N ALA A 278 -8.61 12.72 -0.95
CA ALA A 278 -9.53 12.19 -1.96
C ALA A 278 -9.46 10.66 -2.05
N ASN A 279 -8.24 10.09 -2.01
CA ASN A 279 -8.04 8.65 -1.95
C ASN A 279 -8.72 8.02 -0.72
N ALA A 280 -8.53 8.58 0.46
CA ALA A 280 -9.15 8.10 1.69
C ALA A 280 -10.68 8.17 1.62
N HIS A 281 -11.23 9.30 1.19
CA HIS A 281 -12.68 9.52 1.06
C HIS A 281 -13.36 8.60 0.03
N CYS A 282 -12.62 8.07 -0.95
CA CYS A 282 -13.18 7.09 -1.89
C CYS A 282 -13.48 5.74 -1.24
N GLY A 283 -12.92 5.44 -0.08
CA GLY A 283 -13.10 4.14 0.58
C GLY A 283 -12.53 2.97 -0.23
N GLY A 284 -13.08 1.79 -0.01
CA GLY A 284 -12.58 0.56 -0.62
C GLY A 284 -11.15 0.22 -0.19
N ASP A 285 -10.36 -0.30 -1.08
CA ASP A 285 -8.96 -0.65 -0.81
C ASP A 285 -8.02 0.57 -0.95
N ASN A 286 -8.30 1.59 -0.15
CA ASN A 286 -7.65 2.90 -0.22
C ASN A 286 -6.24 2.92 0.40
N CYS A 287 -5.89 2.02 1.32
CA CYS A 287 -4.52 1.90 1.82
C CYS A 287 -3.55 1.46 0.71
N HIS A 288 -3.87 0.37 0.01
CA HIS A 288 -2.99 -0.12 -1.05
C HIS A 288 -3.04 0.77 -2.30
N ARG A 289 -4.21 1.35 -2.64
CA ARG A 289 -4.28 2.39 -3.67
C ARG A 289 -3.43 3.60 -3.30
N GLY A 290 -3.34 3.92 -2.01
CA GLY A 290 -2.54 4.97 -1.42
C GLY A 290 -1.03 4.84 -1.69
N VAL A 291 -0.51 3.62 -1.96
CA VAL A 291 0.91 3.47 -2.28
C VAL A 291 1.29 4.23 -3.55
N VAL A 292 0.46 4.12 -4.58
CA VAL A 292 0.67 4.81 -5.86
C VAL A 292 0.38 6.30 -5.72
N VAL A 293 -0.81 6.63 -5.18
CA VAL A 293 -1.25 8.03 -4.99
C VAL A 293 -0.25 8.81 -4.15
N GLY A 294 0.08 8.31 -2.96
CA GLY A 294 0.98 8.99 -2.05
C GLY A 294 2.41 9.11 -2.57
N SER A 295 2.94 8.06 -3.22
CA SER A 295 4.31 8.10 -3.73
C SER A 295 4.47 9.06 -4.91
N LEU A 296 3.54 9.04 -5.87
CA LEU A 296 3.62 9.89 -7.07
C LEU A 296 3.35 11.36 -6.74
N LEU A 297 2.31 11.65 -5.94
CA LEU A 297 2.01 13.03 -5.55
C LEU A 297 3.11 13.63 -4.66
N ALA A 298 3.70 12.83 -3.77
CA ALA A 298 4.82 13.31 -2.97
C ALA A 298 6.09 13.57 -3.80
N ALA A 299 6.35 12.77 -4.83
CA ALA A 299 7.46 13.00 -5.75
C ALA A 299 7.28 14.31 -6.54
N ALA A 300 6.04 14.64 -6.92
CA ALA A 300 5.72 15.84 -7.69
C ALA A 300 5.66 17.12 -6.83
N ASN A 301 5.17 17.05 -5.60
CA ASN A 301 4.82 18.24 -4.80
C ASN A 301 5.64 18.38 -3.51
N GLY A 302 6.38 17.35 -3.09
CA GLY A 302 6.87 17.25 -1.73
C GLY A 302 5.76 16.83 -0.74
N ILE A 303 6.06 16.92 0.54
CA ILE A 303 5.13 16.59 1.65
C ILE A 303 5.20 17.70 2.67
N ASP A 304 4.05 18.28 3.00
CA ASP A 304 3.98 19.29 4.06
C ASP A 304 4.45 18.71 5.41
N ALA A 305 5.24 19.50 6.16
CA ALA A 305 5.79 19.08 7.45
C ALA A 305 4.72 18.62 8.46
N TYR A 306 3.50 19.14 8.32
CA TYR A 306 2.33 18.71 9.10
C TYR A 306 2.12 17.19 9.04
N TRP A 307 2.14 16.60 7.82
CA TRP A 307 1.95 15.17 7.64
C TRP A 307 3.07 14.33 8.26
N LEU A 308 4.29 14.83 8.23
CA LEU A 308 5.45 14.08 8.75
C LEU A 308 5.55 14.11 10.27
N LYS A 309 5.02 15.16 10.90
CA LYS A 309 5.13 15.35 12.36
C LYS A 309 4.42 14.25 13.17
N GLU A 310 3.28 13.80 12.69
CA GLU A 310 2.43 12.83 13.41
C GLU A 310 2.49 11.42 12.80
N LEU A 311 3.29 11.23 11.75
CA LEU A 311 3.51 9.93 11.14
C LEU A 311 4.46 9.08 11.98
N GLN A 312 3.98 7.99 12.56
CA GLN A 312 4.77 7.13 13.45
C GLN A 312 6.04 6.60 12.78
N ALA A 313 5.96 6.22 11.51
CA ALA A 313 7.09 5.69 10.74
C ALA A 313 8.30 6.66 10.64
N VAL A 314 8.08 7.98 10.74
CA VAL A 314 9.17 8.97 10.77
C VAL A 314 9.99 8.83 12.05
N HIS A 315 9.32 8.56 13.18
CA HIS A 315 9.97 8.32 14.45
C HIS A 315 10.71 6.99 14.45
N ASP A 316 10.09 5.93 13.92
CA ASP A 316 10.69 4.60 13.83
C ASP A 316 11.95 4.57 12.94
N LEU A 317 11.97 5.39 11.89
CA LEU A 317 13.10 5.55 10.97
C LEU A 317 14.19 6.52 11.47
N ASN A 318 13.97 7.22 12.61
CA ASN A 318 14.81 8.30 13.10
C ASN A 318 15.10 9.36 12.02
N LEU A 319 14.10 9.67 11.20
CA LEU A 319 14.18 10.75 10.23
C LEU A 319 13.82 12.05 10.92
N SER A 320 14.77 12.97 11.03
CA SER A 320 14.43 14.33 11.46
C SER A 320 13.51 14.94 10.41
N PRO A 321 12.37 15.53 10.79
CA PRO A 321 11.60 16.36 9.86
C PRO A 321 12.52 17.50 9.41
N ALA A 322 12.74 17.59 8.11
CA ALA A 322 13.57 18.64 7.50
C ALA A 322 12.90 20.00 7.63
#